data_558d932c712d1efb0f9d295111132e29
#
_entry.id   558d932c712d1efb0f9d295111132e29
#
_cell.length_a   1.000
_cell.length_b   1.000
_cell.length_c   1.000
_cell.angle_alpha   90.00
_cell.angle_beta   90.00
_cell.angle_gamma   90.00
#
_symmetry.space_group_name_H-M   'P 1'
#
loop_
_entity.id
_entity.type
_entity.pdbx_description
1 polymer ?
#
loop_
_entity_poly.entity_id
_entity_poly.type
_entity_poly.pdbx_seq_one_letter_code
_entity_poly.pdbx_strand_id
1 'polypeptide(L)'
;MIPERAQVILDFWFKETPSEMRFKKDEKFDQKIKDNFLKDYELACQNEYDDWQDNPMSCLALVILFDQFSRNMFRNDKKAFAQDQKTRLIVNDAVYSGYLEAMNVNQRFFMLLPLIHSEEILSLIHI
;
A
#
# COMPACT_ATOMS: atom_id res chain seq x y z
N MET A 1 -16.66 9.69 -1.63
CA MET A 1 -16.70 8.59 -2.61
C MET A 1 -15.28 8.10 -2.92
N ILE A 2 -15.07 6.80 -2.93
CA ILE A 2 -13.77 6.22 -3.22
C ILE A 2 -13.59 6.10 -4.73
N PRO A 3 -12.45 6.55 -5.30
CA PRO A 3 -12.18 6.35 -6.73
C PRO A 3 -12.29 4.87 -7.13
N GLU A 4 -12.80 4.62 -8.32
CA GLU A 4 -13.05 3.25 -8.80
C GLU A 4 -11.82 2.35 -8.71
N ARG A 5 -10.65 2.83 -9.17
CA ARG A 5 -9.44 2.01 -9.15
C ARG A 5 -8.96 1.75 -7.73
N ALA A 6 -9.18 2.69 -6.80
CA ALA A 6 -8.87 2.47 -5.40
C ALA A 6 -9.71 1.33 -4.83
N GLN A 7 -11.00 1.31 -5.14
CA GLN A 7 -11.89 0.24 -4.68
C GLN A 7 -11.47 -1.12 -5.26
N VAL A 8 -11.07 -1.16 -6.53
CA VAL A 8 -10.59 -2.39 -7.18
C VAL A 8 -9.36 -2.93 -6.44
N ILE A 9 -8.42 -2.05 -6.09
CA ILE A 9 -7.21 -2.44 -5.35
C ILE A 9 -7.56 -3.00 -3.97
N LEU A 10 -8.46 -2.31 -3.23
CA LEU A 10 -8.88 -2.75 -1.91
C LEU A 10 -9.61 -4.10 -1.97
N ASP A 11 -10.51 -4.26 -2.92
CA ASP A 11 -11.24 -5.52 -3.08
C ASP A 11 -10.31 -6.66 -3.46
N PHE A 12 -9.37 -6.41 -4.37
CA PHE A 12 -8.39 -7.44 -4.75
C PHE A 12 -7.59 -7.89 -3.52
N TRP A 13 -7.06 -6.94 -2.76
CA TRP A 13 -6.16 -7.28 -1.65
C TRP A 13 -6.90 -7.87 -0.45
N PHE A 14 -8.02 -7.28 -0.06
CA PHE A 14 -8.70 -7.65 1.18
C PHE A 14 -9.81 -8.68 1.00
N LYS A 15 -10.45 -8.75 -0.16
CA LYS A 15 -11.58 -9.66 -0.40
C LYS A 15 -11.23 -10.84 -1.30
N GLU A 16 -10.46 -10.62 -2.37
CA GLU A 16 -10.18 -11.65 -3.37
C GLU A 16 -8.92 -12.44 -3.08
N THR A 17 -7.97 -11.86 -2.32
CA THR A 17 -6.71 -12.52 -2.02
C THR A 17 -6.81 -13.25 -0.69
N PRO A 18 -6.63 -14.59 -0.67
CA PRO A 18 -6.56 -15.32 0.61
C PRO A 18 -5.42 -14.78 1.47
N SER A 19 -5.63 -14.75 2.79
CA SER A 19 -4.66 -14.16 3.71
C SER A 19 -3.28 -14.83 3.61
N GLU A 20 -3.24 -16.14 3.36
CA GLU A 20 -1.99 -16.88 3.23
C GLU A 20 -1.20 -16.51 1.97
N MET A 21 -1.85 -15.91 0.96
CA MET A 21 -1.18 -15.48 -0.27
C MET A 21 -0.50 -14.12 -0.15
N ARG A 22 -0.92 -13.31 0.82
CA ARG A 22 -0.44 -11.93 0.91
C ARG A 22 1.06 -11.81 1.14
N PHE A 23 1.67 -12.77 1.81
CA PHE A 23 3.11 -12.77 2.10
C PHE A 23 3.85 -13.93 1.44
N LYS A 24 3.16 -14.71 0.62
CA LYS A 24 3.74 -15.87 -0.03
C LYS A 24 4.46 -15.46 -1.31
N LYS A 25 5.61 -16.08 -1.57
CA LYS A 25 6.31 -15.91 -2.83
C LYS A 25 5.67 -16.85 -3.86
N ASP A 26 4.98 -16.28 -4.84
CA ASP A 26 4.27 -17.04 -5.88
C ASP A 26 4.34 -16.26 -7.19
N GLU A 27 5.01 -16.82 -8.19
CA GLU A 27 5.25 -16.14 -9.46
C GLU A 27 3.95 -15.85 -10.24
N LYS A 28 2.97 -16.74 -10.16
CA LYS A 28 1.70 -16.53 -10.86
C LYS A 28 0.92 -15.39 -10.24
N PHE A 29 0.91 -15.33 -8.92
CA PHE A 29 0.25 -14.26 -8.17
C PHE A 29 0.93 -12.92 -8.44
N ASP A 30 2.27 -12.91 -8.42
CA ASP A 30 3.03 -11.70 -8.71
C ASP A 30 2.74 -11.18 -10.12
N GLN A 31 2.66 -12.09 -11.10
CA GLN A 31 2.37 -11.71 -12.47
C GLN A 31 0.93 -11.19 -12.62
N LYS A 32 -0.01 -11.78 -11.90
CA LYS A 32 -1.40 -11.32 -11.89
C LYS A 32 -1.49 -9.89 -11.38
N ILE A 33 -0.78 -9.57 -10.31
CA ILE A 33 -0.74 -8.20 -9.79
C ILE A 33 -0.14 -7.26 -10.82
N LYS A 34 0.96 -7.65 -11.43
CA LYS A 34 1.62 -6.83 -12.43
C LYS A 34 0.70 -6.57 -13.64
N ASP A 35 0.04 -7.61 -14.13
CA ASP A 35 -0.86 -7.47 -15.29
C ASP A 35 -2.02 -6.53 -15.00
N ASN A 36 -2.53 -6.53 -13.78
CA ASN A 36 -3.71 -5.75 -13.42
C ASN A 36 -3.41 -4.35 -12.89
N PHE A 37 -2.23 -4.13 -12.28
CA PHE A 37 -1.99 -2.93 -11.49
C PHE A 37 -0.70 -2.17 -11.84
N LEU A 38 0.10 -2.63 -12.80
CA LEU A 38 1.32 -1.91 -13.17
C LEU A 38 1.00 -0.50 -13.65
N LYS A 39 -0.06 -0.35 -14.44
CA LYS A 39 -0.45 0.96 -14.95
C LYS A 39 -0.86 1.90 -13.81
N ASP A 40 -1.61 1.38 -12.83
CA ASP A 40 -1.97 2.15 -11.64
C ASP A 40 -0.73 2.59 -10.88
N TYR A 41 0.23 1.69 -10.73
CA TYR A 41 1.50 2.01 -10.07
C TYR A 41 2.23 3.15 -10.79
N GLU A 42 2.32 3.08 -12.10
CA GLU A 42 2.98 4.12 -12.90
C GLU A 42 2.27 5.46 -12.79
N LEU A 43 0.94 5.46 -12.82
CA LEU A 43 0.15 6.69 -12.63
C LEU A 43 0.37 7.28 -11.24
N ALA A 44 0.40 6.41 -10.22
CA ALA A 44 0.66 6.85 -8.85
C ALA A 44 2.05 7.47 -8.71
N CYS A 45 3.05 6.90 -9.37
CA CYS A 45 4.42 7.45 -9.38
C CYS A 45 4.49 8.81 -10.06
N GLN A 46 3.56 9.08 -10.99
CA GLN A 46 3.47 10.37 -11.68
C GLN A 46 2.57 11.37 -10.95
N ASN A 47 2.18 11.05 -9.71
CA ASN A 47 1.35 11.89 -8.85
C ASN A 47 -0.11 12.01 -9.33
N GLU A 48 -0.55 11.15 -10.24
CA GLU A 48 -1.93 11.16 -10.75
C GLU A 48 -2.94 10.69 -9.70
N TYR A 49 -2.48 9.99 -8.67
CA TYR A 49 -3.33 9.49 -7.59
C TYR A 49 -3.11 10.23 -6.26
N ASP A 50 -2.50 11.41 -6.28
CA ASP A 50 -2.20 12.15 -5.05
C ASP A 50 -3.47 12.50 -4.26
N ASP A 51 -4.60 12.74 -4.95
CA ASP A 51 -5.88 13.04 -4.30
C ASP A 51 -6.48 11.84 -3.57
N TRP A 52 -5.97 10.63 -3.80
CA TRP A 52 -6.39 9.45 -3.02
C TRP A 52 -6.06 9.63 -1.53
N GLN A 53 -5.13 10.51 -1.20
CA GLN A 53 -4.76 10.79 0.18
C GLN A 53 -5.85 11.56 0.94
N ASP A 54 -6.85 12.08 0.25
CA ASP A 54 -7.90 12.89 0.86
C ASP A 54 -8.98 12.07 1.59
N ASN A 55 -8.93 10.75 1.49
CA ASN A 55 -9.91 9.85 2.10
C ASN A 55 -9.18 8.64 2.70
N PRO A 56 -9.58 8.17 3.92
CA PRO A 56 -8.89 7.04 4.55
C PRO A 56 -8.78 5.79 3.68
N MET A 57 -9.85 5.38 3.01
CA MET A 57 -9.84 4.14 2.23
C MET A 57 -9.06 4.27 0.94
N SER A 58 -9.19 5.37 0.21
CA SER A 58 -8.38 5.57 -1.00
C SER A 58 -6.90 5.77 -0.66
N CYS A 59 -6.61 6.37 0.50
CA CYS A 59 -5.25 6.47 1.00
C CYS A 59 -4.67 5.08 1.27
N LEU A 60 -5.45 4.20 1.90
CA LEU A 60 -5.04 2.81 2.13
C LEU A 60 -4.74 2.10 0.80
N ALA A 61 -5.57 2.29 -0.21
CA ALA A 61 -5.33 1.70 -1.54
C ALA A 61 -4.00 2.17 -2.12
N LEU A 62 -3.69 3.45 -1.98
CA LEU A 62 -2.41 4.01 -2.45
C LEU A 62 -1.23 3.37 -1.72
N VAL A 63 -1.35 3.18 -0.42
CA VAL A 63 -0.30 2.53 0.39
C VAL A 63 -0.12 1.07 -0.04
N ILE A 64 -1.21 0.33 -0.25
CA ILE A 64 -1.13 -1.05 -0.74
C ILE A 64 -0.41 -1.10 -2.09
N LEU A 65 -0.73 -0.20 -2.99
CA LEU A 65 -0.13 -0.12 -4.31
C LEU A 65 1.39 0.13 -4.24
N PHE A 66 1.80 1.10 -3.44
CA PHE A 66 3.22 1.47 -3.30
C PHE A 66 4.02 0.48 -2.46
N ASP A 67 3.43 -0.10 -1.42
CA ASP A 67 4.15 -0.96 -0.49
C ASP A 67 4.06 -2.44 -0.87
N GLN A 68 2.84 -2.97 -0.96
CA GLN A 68 2.65 -4.40 -1.19
C GLN A 68 2.76 -4.80 -2.66
N PHE A 69 2.04 -4.10 -3.54
CA PHE A 69 2.05 -4.46 -4.97
C PHE A 69 3.41 -4.22 -5.60
N SER A 70 4.14 -3.19 -5.18
CA SER A 70 5.49 -2.95 -5.69
C SER A 70 6.41 -4.13 -5.40
N ARG A 71 6.29 -4.73 -4.24
CA ARG A 71 7.10 -5.88 -3.85
C ARG A 71 6.74 -7.14 -4.66
N ASN A 72 5.46 -7.30 -4.99
CA ASN A 72 5.04 -8.40 -5.86
C ASN A 72 5.48 -8.19 -7.32
N MET A 73 5.28 -6.98 -7.84
CA MET A 73 5.59 -6.68 -9.24
C MET A 73 7.09 -6.68 -9.55
N PHE A 74 7.90 -6.25 -8.59
CA PHE A 74 9.34 -6.05 -8.79
C PHE A 74 10.17 -6.91 -7.83
N ARG A 75 9.73 -8.12 -7.57
CA ARG A 75 10.42 -9.04 -6.67
C ARG A 75 11.88 -9.24 -7.11
N ASN A 76 12.79 -9.19 -6.14
CA ASN A 76 14.23 -9.30 -6.36
C ASN A 76 14.85 -8.13 -7.14
N ASP A 77 14.13 -7.01 -7.23
CA ASP A 77 14.61 -5.80 -7.85
C ASP A 77 14.50 -4.66 -6.86
N LYS A 78 15.50 -3.80 -6.77
CA LYS A 78 15.46 -2.64 -5.88
C LYS A 78 14.32 -1.68 -6.22
N LYS A 79 13.76 -1.75 -7.41
CA LYS A 79 12.59 -0.98 -7.81
C LYS A 79 11.39 -1.25 -6.88
N ALA A 80 11.33 -2.44 -6.27
CA ALA A 80 10.29 -2.78 -5.31
C ALA A 80 10.24 -1.80 -4.13
N PHE A 81 11.35 -1.13 -3.81
CA PHE A 81 11.47 -0.24 -2.66
C PHE A 81 11.54 1.24 -3.05
N ALA A 82 11.39 1.54 -4.35
CA ALA A 82 11.62 2.90 -4.86
C ALA A 82 10.70 3.96 -4.24
N GLN A 83 9.49 3.57 -3.82
CA GLN A 83 8.51 4.49 -3.26
C GLN A 83 8.40 4.42 -1.74
N ASP A 84 9.30 3.70 -1.07
CA ASP A 84 9.19 3.47 0.38
C ASP A 84 9.23 4.76 1.18
N GLN A 85 10.11 5.70 0.84
CA GLN A 85 10.21 6.98 1.55
C GLN A 85 8.93 7.79 1.38
N LYS A 86 8.44 7.90 0.14
CA LYS A 86 7.19 8.61 -0.14
C LYS A 86 6.02 7.98 0.61
N THR A 87 5.97 6.64 0.64
CA THR A 87 4.91 5.90 1.31
C THR A 87 4.91 6.18 2.82
N ARG A 88 6.09 6.21 3.44
CA ARG A 88 6.17 6.53 4.89
C ARG A 88 5.63 7.92 5.19
N LEU A 89 5.90 8.90 4.34
CA LEU A 89 5.37 10.26 4.52
C LEU A 89 3.84 10.26 4.41
N ILE A 90 3.29 9.52 3.44
CA ILE A 90 1.84 9.39 3.28
C ILE A 90 1.23 8.76 4.53
N VAL A 91 1.83 7.70 5.05
CA VAL A 91 1.33 7.00 6.24
C VAL A 91 1.38 7.92 7.47
N ASN A 92 2.46 8.66 7.65
CA ASN A 92 2.56 9.60 8.78
C ASN A 92 1.44 10.64 8.73
N ASP A 93 1.17 11.20 7.57
CA ASP A 93 0.08 12.16 7.40
C ASP A 93 -1.28 11.53 7.67
N ALA A 94 -1.47 10.29 7.22
CA ALA A 94 -2.72 9.55 7.44
C ALA A 94 -2.97 9.31 8.93
N VAL A 95 -1.94 8.91 9.67
CA VAL A 95 -2.05 8.69 11.12
C VAL A 95 -2.40 9.99 11.83
N TYR A 96 -1.73 11.08 11.48
CA TYR A 96 -2.03 12.40 12.06
C TYR A 96 -3.44 12.86 11.76
N SER A 97 -3.97 12.50 10.60
CA SER A 97 -5.32 12.88 10.19
C SER A 97 -6.41 12.00 10.82
N GLY A 98 -6.05 11.01 11.62
CA GLY A 98 -7.01 10.13 12.28
C GLY A 98 -7.58 9.04 11.38
N TYR A 99 -6.94 8.75 10.27
CA TYR A 99 -7.45 7.79 9.29
C TYR A 99 -7.57 6.36 9.82
N LEU A 100 -6.74 5.99 10.82
CA LEU A 100 -6.80 4.64 11.39
C LEU A 100 -8.15 4.35 12.05
N GLU A 101 -8.84 5.37 12.54
CA GLU A 101 -10.15 5.18 13.19
C GLU A 101 -11.22 4.67 12.24
N ALA A 102 -11.06 4.91 10.94
CA ALA A 102 -11.98 4.44 9.90
C ALA A 102 -11.68 3.01 9.44
N MET A 103 -10.67 2.36 10.02
CA MET A 103 -10.15 1.09 9.54
C MET A 103 -10.34 -0.02 10.55
N ASN A 104 -10.57 -1.26 10.05
CA ASN A 104 -10.52 -2.46 10.89
C ASN A 104 -9.06 -2.84 11.19
N VAL A 105 -8.87 -3.85 12.03
CA VAL A 105 -7.53 -4.28 12.46
C VAL A 105 -6.64 -4.66 11.28
N ASN A 106 -7.19 -5.41 10.32
CA ASN A 106 -6.42 -5.88 9.17
C ASN A 106 -5.98 -4.70 8.29
N GLN A 107 -6.87 -3.75 8.07
CA GLN A 107 -6.57 -2.55 7.30
C GLN A 107 -5.51 -1.69 8.00
N ARG A 108 -5.61 -1.53 9.31
CA ARG A 108 -4.61 -0.80 10.10
C ARG A 108 -3.23 -1.43 9.98
N PHE A 109 -3.18 -2.76 10.00
CA PHE A 109 -1.91 -3.48 9.86
C PHE A 109 -1.20 -3.08 8.56
N PHE A 110 -1.92 -3.13 7.43
CA PHE A 110 -1.31 -2.81 6.14
C PHE A 110 -1.03 -1.32 5.98
N MET A 111 -1.84 -0.45 6.58
CA MET A 111 -1.54 0.98 6.58
C MET A 111 -0.24 1.29 7.33
N LEU A 112 0.01 0.59 8.44
CA LEU A 112 1.18 0.85 9.29
C LEU A 112 2.42 0.05 8.87
N LEU A 113 2.25 -0.97 8.03
CA LEU A 113 3.35 -1.86 7.66
C LEU A 113 4.56 -1.12 7.08
N PRO A 114 4.41 -0.07 6.25
CA PRO A 114 5.57 0.68 5.78
C PRO A 114 6.43 1.26 6.90
N LEU A 115 5.83 1.63 8.02
CA LEU A 115 6.57 2.11 9.18
C LEU A 115 7.17 0.95 9.97
N ILE A 116 6.46 -0.18 10.04
CA ILE A 116 6.89 -1.35 10.83
C ILE A 116 8.19 -1.93 10.29
N HIS A 117 8.35 -2.01 8.97
CA HIS A 117 9.57 -2.56 8.38
C HIS A 117 10.59 -1.49 7.99
N SER A 118 10.45 -0.28 8.52
CA SER A 118 11.43 0.78 8.36
C SER A 118 12.15 1.05 9.68
N GLU A 119 13.34 1.63 9.61
CA GLU A 119 14.09 2.00 10.81
C GLU A 119 13.45 3.16 11.57
N GLU A 120 12.58 3.91 10.92
CA GLU A 120 11.91 5.05 11.54
C GLU A 120 11.02 4.67 12.72
N ILE A 121 10.45 3.47 12.69
CA ILE A 121 9.59 3.01 13.80
C ILE A 121 10.38 2.91 15.09
N LEU A 122 11.67 2.55 15.01
CA LEU A 122 12.52 2.45 16.19
C LEU A 122 12.70 3.82 16.87
N SER A 123 12.83 4.86 16.06
CA SER A 123 12.93 6.24 16.58
C SER A 123 11.64 6.65 17.29
N LEU A 124 10.49 6.26 16.75
CA LEU A 124 9.19 6.56 17.35
C LEU A 124 8.98 5.84 18.68
N ILE A 125 9.47 4.61 18.77
CA ILE A 125 9.33 3.80 20.00
C ILE A 125 10.15 4.38 21.15
N HIS A 126 11.25 5.05 20.86
CA HIS A 126 12.15 5.60 21.88
C HIS A 126 11.75 7.00 22.37
N ILE A 127 10.69 7.54 21.84
CA ILE A 127 10.12 8.78 22.31
C ILE A 127 9.21 8.51 23.51
#